data_7788efa8ca4971d7af1b4a710535bfb7
#
_entry.id   7788efa8ca4971d7af1b4a710535bfb7
#
_cell.length_a   1.000
_cell.length_b   1.000
_cell.length_c   1.000
_cell.angle_alpha   90.00
_cell.angle_beta   90.00
_cell.angle_gamma   90.00
#
_symmetry.space_group_name_H-M   'P 1'
#
loop_
_entity.id
_entity.type
_entity.pdbx_description
1 polymer ?
#
loop_
_entity_poly.entity_id
_entity_poly.type
_entity_poly.pdbx_seq_one_letter_code
_entity_poly.pdbx_strand_id
1 'polypeptide(L)'
;MKTGSIFLLILLSLFVSSCRDLKETTVTGVDQFFVNKINTEGIDANLNLKIKNTNSFGFSIYPSEFDIIYNGMHLGKAKLNKRVHIDGNTERVYSFNLKSNLSDLNIFDVLQLLNAENKGKIEVKGDLKAGKFFVKKKFDVNFSDKVELFK
;
A
#
# COMPACT_ATOMS: atom_id res chain seq x y z
N MET A 1 13.60 -0.72 55.47
CA MET A 1 12.62 -0.39 54.40
C MET A 1 13.24 0.20 53.13
N LYS A 2 14.46 -0.21 52.73
CA LYS A 2 15.13 0.27 51.49
C LYS A 2 15.31 -0.78 50.38
N THR A 3 15.06 -2.05 50.66
CA THR A 3 15.25 -3.15 49.72
C THR A 3 14.11 -3.32 48.71
N GLY A 4 12.87 -2.96 49.06
CA GLY A 4 11.72 -3.06 48.16
C GLY A 4 11.74 -2.08 47.01
N SER A 5 12.30 -0.87 47.21
CA SER A 5 12.38 0.16 46.20
C SER A 5 13.39 -0.18 45.09
N ILE A 6 14.48 -0.89 45.45
CA ILE A 6 15.49 -1.33 44.47
C ILE A 6 14.94 -2.47 43.60
N PHE A 7 14.16 -3.37 44.18
CA PHE A 7 13.52 -4.48 43.45
C PHE A 7 12.48 -3.99 42.45
N LEU A 8 11.72 -2.95 42.80
CA LEU A 8 10.74 -2.32 41.91
C LEU A 8 11.42 -1.61 40.72
N LEU A 9 12.58 -0.96 40.97
CA LEU A 9 13.36 -0.29 39.91
C LEU A 9 13.98 -1.27 38.92
N ILE A 10 14.43 -2.43 39.40
CA ILE A 10 15.00 -3.50 38.55
C ILE A 10 13.89 -4.16 37.73
N LEU A 11 12.70 -4.35 38.30
CA LEU A 11 11.56 -4.88 37.55
C LEU A 11 11.06 -3.94 36.45
N LEU A 12 11.10 -2.63 36.69
CA LEU A 12 10.72 -1.60 35.71
C LEU A 12 11.71 -1.49 34.55
N SER A 13 13.01 -1.76 34.79
CA SER A 13 14.05 -1.72 33.77
C SER A 13 13.95 -2.87 32.76
N LEU A 14 13.33 -4.00 33.11
CA LEU A 14 13.13 -5.14 32.22
C LEU A 14 12.05 -4.92 31.16
N PHE A 15 11.18 -3.92 31.30
CA PHE A 15 10.14 -3.60 30.31
C PHE A 15 10.59 -2.69 29.15
N VAL A 16 11.78 -2.08 29.25
CA VAL A 16 12.27 -1.14 28.20
C VAL A 16 13.02 -1.84 27.07
N SER A 17 13.30 -3.14 27.16
CA SER A 17 14.10 -3.88 26.15
C SER A 17 13.27 -4.49 25.02
N SER A 18 11.99 -4.16 24.87
CA SER A 18 11.11 -4.74 23.85
C SER A 18 10.94 -3.89 22.61
N CYS A 19 11.92 -3.06 22.25
CA CYS A 19 12.02 -2.58 20.86
C CYS A 19 12.54 -3.72 20.01
N ARG A 20 11.66 -4.64 19.63
CA ARG A 20 11.95 -5.59 18.55
C ARG A 20 12.18 -4.76 17.28
N ASP A 21 13.38 -4.87 16.73
CA ASP A 21 13.71 -4.28 15.45
C ASP A 21 12.67 -4.71 14.43
N LEU A 22 11.90 -3.73 13.93
CA LEU A 22 10.96 -3.95 12.84
C LEU A 22 11.78 -4.23 11.60
N LYS A 23 11.72 -5.47 11.13
CA LYS A 23 12.31 -5.85 9.87
C LYS A 23 11.51 -5.25 8.72
N GLU A 24 12.21 -4.87 7.68
CA GLU A 24 11.58 -4.33 6.49
C GLU A 24 10.64 -5.36 5.84
N THR A 25 9.45 -4.91 5.48
CA THR A 25 8.51 -5.69 4.69
C THR A 25 8.68 -5.26 3.24
N THR A 26 8.92 -6.21 2.35
CA THR A 26 9.31 -5.93 0.97
C THR A 26 8.24 -6.41 0.01
N VAL A 27 7.92 -5.61 -1.00
CA VAL A 27 7.19 -6.07 -2.18
C VAL A 27 8.21 -6.76 -3.09
N THR A 28 8.06 -8.08 -3.27
CA THR A 28 8.99 -8.91 -4.04
C THR A 28 8.55 -9.09 -5.50
N GLY A 29 7.35 -8.66 -5.85
CA GLY A 29 6.87 -8.66 -7.23
C GLY A 29 5.43 -8.23 -7.38
N VAL A 30 5.08 -7.87 -8.60
CA VAL A 30 3.69 -7.73 -9.06
C VAL A 30 3.30 -9.05 -9.71
N ASP A 31 2.33 -9.74 -9.12
CA ASP A 31 1.85 -11.02 -9.64
C ASP A 31 0.86 -10.78 -10.79
N GLN A 32 -0.11 -9.89 -10.57
CA GLN A 32 -1.14 -9.59 -11.55
C GLN A 32 -1.68 -8.17 -11.36
N PHE A 33 -1.96 -7.51 -12.46
CA PHE A 33 -2.78 -6.30 -12.49
C PHE A 33 -3.87 -6.50 -13.52
N PHE A 34 -5.14 -6.26 -13.15
CA PHE A 34 -6.24 -6.34 -14.10
C PHE A 34 -7.33 -5.32 -13.75
N VAL A 35 -7.88 -4.75 -14.80
CA VAL A 35 -8.97 -3.78 -14.70
C VAL A 35 -10.29 -4.54 -14.79
N ASN A 36 -11.11 -4.44 -13.73
CA ASN A 36 -12.43 -5.08 -13.67
C ASN A 36 -13.47 -4.28 -14.45
N LYS A 37 -13.38 -2.93 -14.38
CA LYS A 37 -14.37 -2.03 -14.96
C LYS A 37 -13.74 -0.67 -15.25
N ILE A 38 -14.04 -0.14 -16.43
CA ILE A 38 -13.79 1.25 -16.79
C ILE A 38 -15.11 1.83 -17.30
N ASN A 39 -15.52 2.96 -16.75
CA ASN A 39 -16.66 3.73 -17.22
C ASN A 39 -16.48 5.21 -16.86
N THR A 40 -17.48 6.04 -17.17
CA THR A 40 -17.47 7.48 -16.86
C THR A 40 -17.41 7.80 -15.37
N GLU A 41 -17.72 6.84 -14.50
CA GLU A 41 -17.66 6.99 -13.03
C GLU A 41 -16.25 6.72 -12.49
N GLY A 42 -15.44 5.94 -13.23
CA GLY A 42 -14.10 5.61 -12.76
C GLY A 42 -13.53 4.29 -13.27
N ILE A 43 -12.45 3.90 -12.63
CA ILE A 43 -11.76 2.64 -12.86
C ILE A 43 -11.86 1.80 -11.58
N ASP A 44 -12.25 0.53 -11.72
CA ASP A 44 -12.12 -0.50 -10.69
C ASP A 44 -11.06 -1.50 -11.16
N ALA A 45 -10.01 -1.67 -10.38
CA ALA A 45 -8.90 -2.55 -10.71
C ALA A 45 -8.48 -3.39 -9.51
N ASN A 46 -7.89 -4.53 -9.77
CA ASN A 46 -7.22 -5.36 -8.77
C ASN A 46 -5.73 -5.43 -9.06
N LEU A 47 -4.96 -5.24 -8.01
CA LEU A 47 -3.51 -5.36 -8.01
C LEU A 47 -3.10 -6.48 -7.05
N ASN A 48 -2.47 -7.52 -7.56
CA ASN A 48 -1.94 -8.62 -6.79
C ASN A 48 -0.44 -8.41 -6.59
N LEU A 49 -0.04 -8.21 -5.34
CA LEU A 49 1.35 -7.99 -4.96
C LEU A 49 1.87 -9.17 -4.17
N LYS A 50 3.04 -9.68 -4.55
CA LYS A 50 3.80 -10.62 -3.74
C LYS A 50 4.55 -9.85 -2.66
N ILE A 51 4.19 -10.09 -1.40
CA ILE A 51 4.73 -9.38 -0.25
C ILE A 51 5.41 -10.36 0.69
N LYS A 52 6.66 -10.05 1.04
CA LYS A 52 7.46 -10.77 2.03
C LYS A 52 7.51 -9.98 3.32
N ASN A 53 6.91 -10.52 4.36
CA ASN A 53 6.99 -10.00 5.72
C ASN A 53 7.86 -10.90 6.58
N THR A 54 9.07 -10.45 6.89
CA THR A 54 10.04 -11.19 7.74
C THR A 54 9.84 -10.96 9.23
N ASN A 55 8.89 -10.12 9.62
CA ASN A 55 8.52 -9.92 11.01
C ASN A 55 7.72 -11.13 11.54
N SER A 56 7.91 -11.49 12.79
CA SER A 56 7.18 -12.58 13.46
C SER A 56 5.70 -12.29 13.68
N PHE A 57 5.22 -11.10 13.34
CA PHE A 57 3.84 -10.68 13.49
C PHE A 57 3.27 -10.12 12.20
N GLY A 58 1.96 -10.30 12.05
CA GLY A 58 1.21 -9.68 10.96
C GLY A 58 0.81 -8.24 11.29
N PHE A 59 0.49 -7.50 10.24
CA PHE A 59 -0.07 -6.15 10.33
C PHE A 59 -1.16 -5.97 9.27
N SER A 60 -1.86 -4.86 9.31
CA SER A 60 -2.90 -4.57 8.33
C SER A 60 -2.58 -3.29 7.57
N ILE A 61 -2.82 -3.33 6.28
CA ILE A 61 -2.91 -2.17 5.42
C ILE A 61 -4.37 -1.71 5.46
N TYR A 62 -4.56 -0.44 5.78
CA TYR A 62 -5.87 0.19 5.90
C TYR A 62 -6.24 0.95 4.63
N PRO A 63 -7.51 1.31 4.45
CA PRO A 63 -7.92 2.19 3.37
C PRO A 63 -7.02 3.41 3.26
N SER A 64 -6.48 3.60 2.07
CA SER A 64 -5.47 4.60 1.73
C SER A 64 -5.79 5.20 0.37
N GLU A 65 -5.28 6.39 0.10
CA GLU A 65 -5.53 7.11 -1.14
C GLU A 65 -4.19 7.47 -1.79
N PHE A 66 -4.12 7.30 -3.11
CA PHE A 66 -2.92 7.51 -3.91
C PHE A 66 -3.24 8.33 -5.15
N ASP A 67 -2.37 9.24 -5.51
CA ASP A 67 -2.38 9.93 -6.79
C ASP A 67 -1.75 9.03 -7.86
N ILE A 68 -2.45 8.85 -8.96
CA ILE A 68 -2.02 8.04 -10.09
C ILE A 68 -1.68 8.94 -11.26
N ILE A 69 -0.48 8.80 -11.77
CA ILE A 69 0.03 9.56 -12.92
C ILE A 69 0.48 8.55 -13.98
N TYR A 70 0.04 8.71 -15.21
CA TYR A 70 0.44 7.88 -16.34
C TYR A 70 1.04 8.74 -17.46
N ASN A 71 2.29 8.47 -17.84
CA ASN A 71 3.03 9.26 -18.83
C ASN A 71 2.99 10.78 -18.58
N GLY A 72 3.01 11.18 -17.28
CA GLY A 72 2.90 12.58 -16.86
C GLY A 72 1.47 13.12 -16.78
N MET A 73 0.47 12.35 -17.22
CA MET A 73 -0.95 12.70 -17.09
C MET A 73 -1.47 12.27 -15.72
N HIS A 74 -2.12 13.18 -15.01
CA HIS A 74 -2.74 12.89 -13.72
C HIS A 74 -4.08 12.18 -13.93
N LEU A 75 -4.14 10.88 -13.61
CA LEU A 75 -5.34 10.06 -13.78
C LEU A 75 -6.34 10.17 -12.61
N GLY A 76 -6.01 11.00 -11.61
CA GLY A 76 -6.83 11.17 -10.42
C GLY A 76 -6.36 10.29 -9.26
N LYS A 77 -7.27 10.05 -8.32
CA LYS A 77 -6.96 9.37 -7.07
C LYS A 77 -7.47 7.94 -7.04
N ALA A 78 -6.58 7.00 -6.81
CA ALA A 78 -6.95 5.61 -6.54
C ALA A 78 -7.11 5.40 -5.03
N LYS A 79 -8.19 4.75 -4.65
CA LYS A 79 -8.51 4.42 -3.25
C LYS A 79 -8.38 2.92 -3.03
N LEU A 80 -7.58 2.53 -2.06
CA LEU A 80 -7.64 1.19 -1.48
C LEU A 80 -8.85 1.14 -0.56
N ASN A 81 -9.89 0.42 -0.96
CA ASN A 81 -11.18 0.47 -0.27
C ASN A 81 -11.28 -0.51 0.90
N LYS A 82 -10.48 -1.57 0.91
CA LYS A 82 -10.57 -2.64 1.90
C LYS A 82 -9.28 -2.77 2.69
N ARG A 83 -9.44 -3.13 3.96
CA ARG A 83 -8.31 -3.53 4.80
C ARG A 83 -7.75 -4.87 4.29
N VAL A 84 -6.43 -4.94 4.11
CA VAL A 84 -5.70 -6.15 3.75
C VAL A 84 -4.79 -6.53 4.92
N HIS A 85 -4.90 -7.76 5.41
CA HIS A 85 -4.02 -8.27 6.46
C HIS A 85 -2.81 -8.96 5.84
N ILE A 86 -1.60 -8.56 6.27
CA ILE A 86 -0.33 -9.14 5.86
C ILE A 86 0.17 -10.03 6.99
N ASP A 87 0.26 -11.33 6.75
CA ASP A 87 0.69 -12.31 7.74
C ASP A 87 2.18 -12.17 8.09
N GLY A 88 2.54 -12.54 9.31
CA GLY A 88 3.93 -12.56 9.74
C GLY A 88 4.69 -13.79 9.24
N ASN A 89 6.01 -13.68 9.09
CA ASN A 89 6.90 -14.77 8.61
C ASN A 89 6.42 -15.44 7.33
N THR A 90 5.86 -14.68 6.40
CA THR A 90 5.32 -15.22 5.14
C THR A 90 5.79 -14.42 3.94
N GLU A 91 5.79 -15.11 2.80
CA GLU A 91 5.84 -14.50 1.49
C GLU A 91 4.64 -15.03 0.70
N ARG A 92 3.66 -14.14 0.42
CA ARG A 92 2.39 -14.48 -0.24
C ARG A 92 1.95 -13.39 -1.20
N VAL A 93 1.01 -13.76 -2.06
CA VAL A 93 0.29 -12.81 -2.91
C VAL A 93 -0.92 -12.26 -2.15
N TYR A 94 -1.04 -10.94 -2.14
CA TYR A 94 -2.14 -10.20 -1.52
C TYR A 94 -2.84 -9.36 -2.59
N SER A 95 -4.16 -9.43 -2.61
CA SER A 95 -5.00 -8.69 -3.56
C SER A 95 -5.43 -7.35 -2.98
N PHE A 96 -5.23 -6.30 -3.76
CA PHE A 96 -5.63 -4.94 -3.45
C PHE A 96 -6.66 -4.48 -4.48
N ASN A 97 -7.86 -4.18 -4.04
CA ASN A 97 -8.87 -3.57 -4.90
C ASN A 97 -8.70 -2.05 -4.85
N LEU A 98 -8.46 -1.48 -6.02
CA LEU A 98 -8.25 -0.06 -6.24
C LEU A 98 -9.43 0.51 -7.00
N LYS A 99 -9.98 1.62 -6.53
CA LYS A 99 -11.00 2.39 -7.24
C LYS A 99 -10.48 3.79 -7.48
N SER A 100 -10.52 4.22 -8.71
CA SER A 100 -10.21 5.59 -9.10
C SER A 100 -11.48 6.27 -9.58
N ASN A 101 -11.66 7.52 -9.17
CA ASN A 101 -12.70 8.38 -9.73
C ASN A 101 -12.08 9.19 -10.85
N LEU A 102 -12.64 9.08 -12.04
CA LEU A 102 -12.19 9.81 -13.23
C LEU A 102 -12.91 11.18 -13.40
N SER A 103 -13.68 11.61 -12.38
CA SER A 103 -14.41 12.89 -12.46
C SER A 103 -13.50 14.11 -12.67
N ASP A 104 -12.22 13.98 -12.36
CA ASP A 104 -11.23 15.04 -12.52
C ASP A 104 -10.57 15.04 -13.92
N LEU A 105 -10.83 14.00 -14.73
CA LEU A 105 -10.34 13.92 -16.10
C LEU A 105 -11.32 14.60 -17.07
N ASN A 106 -10.78 15.41 -17.96
CA ASN A 106 -11.57 15.92 -19.08
C ASN A 106 -11.63 14.87 -20.21
N ILE A 107 -12.54 15.06 -21.15
CA ILE A 107 -12.73 14.11 -22.27
C ILE A 107 -11.45 13.95 -23.13
N PHE A 108 -10.62 15.00 -23.23
CA PHE A 108 -9.37 14.93 -23.99
C PHE A 108 -8.35 14.03 -23.30
N ASP A 109 -8.27 14.06 -21.96
CA ASP A 109 -7.39 13.16 -21.18
C ASP A 109 -7.80 11.70 -21.37
N VAL A 110 -9.11 11.43 -21.37
CA VAL A 110 -9.65 10.08 -21.63
C VAL A 110 -9.31 9.62 -23.06
N LEU A 111 -9.49 10.48 -24.05
CA LEU A 111 -9.15 10.16 -25.45
C LEU A 111 -7.64 9.95 -25.62
N GLN A 112 -6.81 10.74 -24.94
CA GLN A 112 -5.36 10.58 -24.96
C GLN A 112 -4.95 9.25 -24.30
N LEU A 113 -5.62 8.86 -23.21
CA LEU A 113 -5.36 7.58 -22.54
C LEU A 113 -5.73 6.40 -23.44
N LEU A 114 -6.87 6.47 -24.14
CA LEU A 114 -7.32 5.43 -25.07
C LEU A 114 -6.43 5.30 -26.32
N ASN A 115 -5.80 6.39 -26.75
CA ASN A 115 -4.87 6.42 -27.88
C ASN A 115 -3.41 6.26 -27.47
N ALA A 116 -3.12 6.17 -26.15
CA ALA A 116 -1.77 5.95 -25.66
C ALA A 116 -1.28 4.56 -26.08
N GLU A 117 0.01 4.45 -26.37
CA GLU A 117 0.64 3.15 -26.54
C GLU A 117 0.38 2.29 -25.30
N ASN A 118 0.14 0.99 -25.49
CA ASN A 118 -0.14 0.05 -24.40
C ASN A 118 0.95 0.03 -23.29
N LYS A 119 2.13 0.56 -23.60
CA LYS A 119 3.28 0.62 -22.69
C LYS A 119 3.52 2.05 -22.25
N GLY A 120 3.43 2.28 -20.96
CA GLY A 120 3.68 3.59 -20.39
C GLY A 120 4.27 3.52 -18.99
N LYS A 121 4.71 4.68 -18.51
CA LYS A 121 5.21 4.86 -17.15
C LYS A 121 4.05 5.21 -16.23
N ILE A 122 3.81 4.37 -15.23
CA ILE A 122 2.90 4.69 -14.12
C ILE A 122 3.69 5.21 -12.94
N GLU A 123 3.17 6.24 -12.28
CA GLU A 123 3.66 6.72 -10.99
C GLU A 123 2.51 6.69 -10.00
N VAL A 124 2.81 6.22 -8.79
CA VAL A 124 1.86 6.15 -7.67
C VAL A 124 2.45 6.91 -6.49
N LYS A 125 1.78 7.95 -6.03
CA LYS A 125 2.23 8.79 -4.93
C LYS A 125 1.14 8.90 -3.87
N GLY A 126 1.52 8.87 -2.59
CA GLY A 126 0.57 9.06 -1.49
C GLY A 126 0.98 8.39 -0.20
N ASP A 127 0.07 8.35 0.75
CA ASP A 127 0.28 7.80 2.08
C ASP A 127 -0.37 6.43 2.23
N LEU A 128 0.44 5.38 2.41
CA LEU A 128 -0.05 4.08 2.83
C LEU A 128 -0.25 4.07 4.36
N LYS A 129 -1.45 3.75 4.80
CA LYS A 129 -1.75 3.56 6.22
C LYS A 129 -1.59 2.09 6.58
N ALA A 130 -0.64 1.77 7.46
CA ALA A 130 -0.47 0.42 7.95
C ALA A 130 -0.35 0.39 9.48
N GLY A 131 -0.66 -0.74 10.09
CA GLY A 131 -0.55 -0.86 11.54
C GLY A 131 -1.02 -2.18 12.10
N LYS A 132 -0.84 -2.32 13.43
CA LYS A 132 -1.24 -3.47 14.21
C LYS A 132 -2.02 -3.00 15.42
N PHE A 133 -3.15 -3.66 15.72
CA PHE A 133 -4.06 -3.30 16.80
C PHE A 133 -4.48 -1.82 16.73
N PHE A 134 -4.13 -1.02 17.73
CA PHE A 134 -4.49 0.39 17.85
C PHE A 134 -3.42 1.34 17.29
N VAL A 135 -2.23 0.83 16.95
CA VAL A 135 -1.13 1.64 16.42
C VAL A 135 -1.20 1.62 14.89
N LYS A 136 -1.41 2.79 14.31
CA LYS A 136 -1.39 3.02 12.86
C LYS A 136 -0.31 4.03 12.54
N LYS A 137 0.43 3.78 11.46
CA LYS A 137 1.43 4.71 10.91
C LYS A 137 1.14 4.96 9.44
N LYS A 138 1.55 6.11 8.96
CA LYS A 138 1.56 6.46 7.55
C LYS A 138 2.96 6.25 7.01
N PHE A 139 3.03 5.72 5.81
CA PHE A 139 4.26 5.49 5.07
C PHE A 139 4.11 6.19 3.73
N ASP A 140 5.06 7.03 3.41
CA ASP A 140 5.11 7.69 2.11
C ASP A 140 5.37 6.65 1.01
N VAL A 141 4.56 6.68 -0.03
CA VAL A 141 4.66 5.81 -1.20
C VAL A 141 5.00 6.68 -2.40
N ASN A 142 6.12 6.39 -3.02
CA ASN A 142 6.54 6.98 -4.28
C ASN A 142 7.05 5.86 -5.18
N PHE A 143 6.14 5.27 -5.93
CA PHE A 143 6.42 4.14 -6.82
C PHE A 143 6.35 4.59 -8.28
N SER A 144 7.23 4.06 -9.10
CA SER A 144 7.23 4.31 -10.54
C SER A 144 7.69 3.06 -11.27
N ASP A 145 6.91 2.64 -12.27
CA ASP A 145 7.24 1.48 -13.10
C ASP A 145 6.66 1.63 -14.52
N LYS A 146 7.12 0.77 -15.43
CA LYS A 146 6.55 0.64 -16.77
C LYS A 146 5.46 -0.43 -16.75
N VAL A 147 4.29 -0.11 -17.24
CA VAL A 147 3.13 -1.02 -17.27
C VAL A 147 2.54 -1.12 -18.67
N GLU A 148 1.91 -2.25 -18.94
CA GLU A 148 1.00 -2.43 -20.09
C GLU A 148 -0.44 -2.28 -19.57
N LEU A 149 -1.18 -1.29 -20.10
CA LEU A 149 -2.53 -0.98 -19.63
C LEU A 149 -3.60 -1.96 -20.13
N PHE A 150 -3.38 -2.55 -21.32
CA PHE A 150 -4.34 -3.44 -21.94
C PHE A 150 -3.64 -4.71 -22.43
N LYS A 151 -4.21 -5.83 -22.10
CA LYS A 151 -3.85 -7.15 -22.62
C LYS A 151 -4.92 -7.63 -23.57
#